data_b8686904ce620b095f5649a5307d45c3
#
_entry.id   b8686904ce620b095f5649a5307d45c3
#
_cell.length_a   1.000
_cell.length_b   1.000
_cell.length_c   1.000
_cell.angle_alpha   90.00
_cell.angle_beta   90.00
_cell.angle_gamma   90.00
#
_symmetry.space_group_name_H-M   'P 1'
#
loop_
_entity.id
_entity.type
_entity.pdbx_description
1 polymer ?
#
loop_
_entity_poly.entity_id
_entity_poly.type
_entity_poly.pdbx_seq_one_letter_code
_entity_poly.pdbx_strand_id
1 'polypeptide(L)'
;MDIYNAWFDLKPGISDMEFSDRLAAYMDSLKTDGLMQGWRLMRRKLGLSAAAVGEFHLMMEFTGMAQLDQTFNRVGSRREPVETVHFGVNSLVQNVQFALYRDFPDSVRHRGEEKF
;
A
#
# COMPACT_ATOMS: atom_id res chain seq x y z
N MET A 1 -13.31 5.33 -2.46
CA MET A 1 -12.10 4.48 -2.37
C MET A 1 -11.48 4.60 -0.99
N ASP A 2 -11.01 3.51 -0.47
CA ASP A 2 -10.15 3.48 0.71
C ASP A 2 -8.71 3.30 0.24
N ILE A 3 -7.82 4.14 0.75
CA ILE A 3 -6.43 4.21 0.31
C ILE A 3 -5.54 3.78 1.46
N TYR A 4 -4.85 2.68 1.28
CA TYR A 4 -3.88 2.19 2.24
C TYR A 4 -2.49 2.69 1.85
N ASN A 5 -1.84 3.37 2.77
CA ASN A 5 -0.55 4.00 2.54
C ASN A 5 0.52 3.33 3.36
N ALA A 6 1.69 3.10 2.75
CA ALA A 6 2.88 2.65 3.44
C ALA A 6 4.05 3.55 3.07
N TRP A 7 4.77 4.04 4.07
CA TRP A 7 6.05 4.72 3.88
C TRP A 7 7.15 3.82 4.43
N PHE A 8 8.26 3.75 3.72
CA PHE A 8 9.36 2.87 4.11
C PHE A 8 10.66 3.29 3.46
N ASP A 9 11.74 2.72 3.98
CA ASP A 9 13.07 2.78 3.39
C ASP A 9 13.46 1.40 2.87
N LEU A 10 14.36 1.35 1.90
CA LEU A 10 14.99 0.10 1.50
C LEU A 10 16.11 -0.25 2.49
N LYS A 11 16.27 -1.54 2.75
CA LYS A 11 17.41 -2.02 3.52
C LYS A 11 18.72 -1.72 2.79
N PRO A 12 19.84 -1.54 3.53
CA PRO A 12 21.13 -1.30 2.90
C PRO A 12 21.48 -2.36 1.86
N GLY A 13 22.03 -1.90 0.72
CA GLY A 13 22.46 -2.78 -0.35
C GLY A 13 21.38 -3.25 -1.31
N ILE A 14 20.13 -2.89 -1.07
CA ILE A 14 19.01 -3.26 -1.95
C ILE A 14 18.95 -2.29 -3.13
N SER A 15 18.93 -2.83 -4.37
CA SER A 15 18.73 -2.06 -5.58
C SER A 15 17.30 -1.52 -5.64
N ASP A 16 17.16 -0.21 -5.89
CA ASP A 16 15.84 0.42 -6.02
C ASP A 16 15.04 -0.14 -7.20
N MET A 17 15.70 -0.41 -8.32
CA MET A 17 15.03 -0.99 -9.49
C MET A 17 14.61 -2.43 -9.25
N GLU A 18 15.44 -3.23 -8.60
CA GLU A 18 15.07 -4.60 -8.24
C GLU A 18 13.86 -4.62 -7.29
N PHE A 19 13.87 -3.73 -6.31
CA PHE A 19 12.72 -3.57 -5.40
C PHE A 19 11.46 -3.19 -6.18
N SER A 20 11.55 -2.20 -7.06
CA SER A 20 10.42 -1.76 -7.88
C SER A 20 9.83 -2.89 -8.71
N ASP A 21 10.68 -3.71 -9.32
CA ASP A 21 10.23 -4.85 -10.13
C ASP A 21 9.50 -5.90 -9.28
N ARG A 22 10.03 -6.22 -8.11
CA ARG A 22 9.40 -7.17 -7.20
C ARG A 22 8.09 -6.63 -6.64
N LEU A 23 8.04 -5.35 -6.28
CA LEU A 23 6.82 -4.73 -5.80
C LEU A 23 5.74 -4.74 -6.88
N ALA A 24 6.09 -4.40 -8.13
CA ALA A 24 5.16 -4.41 -9.24
C ALA A 24 4.56 -5.80 -9.45
N ALA A 25 5.37 -6.84 -9.39
CA ALA A 25 4.90 -8.21 -9.51
C ALA A 25 3.89 -8.56 -8.41
N TYR A 26 4.18 -8.15 -7.17
CA TYR A 26 3.28 -8.37 -6.03
C TYR A 26 1.96 -7.62 -6.21
N MET A 27 2.03 -6.32 -6.47
CA MET A 27 0.84 -5.48 -6.60
C MET A 27 -0.03 -5.92 -7.77
N ASP A 28 0.59 -6.23 -8.90
CA ASP A 28 -0.15 -6.68 -10.08
C ASP A 28 -0.81 -8.03 -9.86
N SER A 29 -0.21 -8.92 -9.08
CA SER A 29 -0.83 -10.20 -8.72
C SER A 29 -2.09 -9.99 -7.86
N LEU A 30 -2.04 -9.08 -6.88
CA LEU A 30 -3.20 -8.74 -6.06
C LEU A 30 -4.31 -8.12 -6.89
N LYS A 31 -3.96 -7.24 -7.82
CA LYS A 31 -4.92 -6.61 -8.72
C LYS A 31 -5.58 -7.64 -9.65
N THR A 32 -4.80 -8.54 -10.24
CA THR A 32 -5.30 -9.61 -11.09
C THR A 32 -6.28 -10.52 -10.35
N ASP A 33 -6.01 -10.80 -9.07
CA ASP A 33 -6.86 -11.64 -8.22
C ASP A 33 -8.10 -10.89 -7.69
N GLY A 34 -8.32 -9.62 -8.09
CA GLY A 34 -9.47 -8.84 -7.65
C GLY A 34 -9.37 -8.35 -6.20
N LEU A 35 -8.18 -8.39 -5.61
CA LEU A 35 -7.95 -8.02 -4.21
C LEU A 35 -7.63 -6.54 -4.01
N MET A 36 -7.43 -5.80 -5.10
CA MET A 36 -7.04 -4.39 -5.08
C MET A 36 -7.42 -3.74 -6.41
N GLN A 37 -7.75 -2.45 -6.39
CA GLN A 37 -8.16 -1.72 -7.59
C GLN A 37 -7.00 -1.07 -8.33
N GLY A 38 -6.00 -0.62 -7.62
CA GLY A 38 -4.86 0.04 -8.20
C GLY A 38 -3.79 0.31 -7.14
N TRP A 39 -2.64 0.76 -7.59
CA TRP A 39 -1.53 1.07 -6.71
C TRP A 39 -0.60 2.09 -7.36
N ARG A 40 0.22 2.72 -6.54
CA ARG A 40 1.23 3.69 -7.00
C ARG A 40 2.41 3.66 -6.05
N LEU A 41 3.62 3.59 -6.61
CA LEU A 41 4.86 3.75 -5.85
C LEU A 41 5.47 5.11 -6.17
N MET A 42 5.83 5.85 -5.14
CA MET A 42 6.44 7.17 -5.25
C MET A 42 7.69 7.24 -4.39
N ARG A 43 8.62 8.08 -4.79
CA ARG A 43 9.86 8.35 -4.06
C ARG A 43 9.92 9.83 -3.69
N ARG A 44 10.38 10.13 -2.47
CA ARG A 44 10.61 11.51 -2.04
C ARG A 44 11.47 12.24 -3.05
N LYS A 45 11.06 13.46 -3.38
CA LYS A 45 11.79 14.32 -4.32
C LYS A 45 12.41 15.49 -3.57
N LEU A 46 13.66 15.83 -3.90
CA LEU A 46 14.38 16.98 -3.35
C LEU A 46 14.50 16.96 -1.81
N GLY A 47 14.40 15.81 -1.18
CA GLY A 47 14.41 15.69 0.28
C GLY A 47 13.23 16.32 1.00
N LEU A 48 12.15 16.67 0.28
CA LEU A 48 11.01 17.37 0.86
C LEU A 48 10.03 16.39 1.49
N SER A 49 9.81 16.53 2.80
CA SER A 49 8.83 15.76 3.56
C SER A 49 8.25 16.59 4.69
N ALA A 50 6.93 16.52 4.85
CA ALA A 50 6.24 17.22 5.94
C ALA A 50 6.35 16.48 7.29
N ALA A 51 6.76 15.21 7.27
CA ALA A 51 6.86 14.36 8.44
C ALA A 51 8.08 13.43 8.34
N ALA A 52 8.45 12.83 9.48
CA ALA A 52 9.55 11.85 9.53
C ALA A 52 9.07 10.48 9.06
N VAL A 53 8.89 10.34 7.77
CA VAL A 53 8.48 9.09 7.12
C VAL A 53 9.59 8.60 6.18
N GLY A 54 9.51 7.35 5.76
CA GLY A 54 10.47 6.75 4.83
C GLY A 54 10.50 7.42 3.46
N GLU A 55 11.53 7.11 2.69
CA GLU A 55 11.79 7.72 1.39
C GLU A 55 10.74 7.32 0.34
N PHE A 56 10.24 6.08 0.40
CA PHE A 56 9.26 5.55 -0.53
C PHE A 56 7.86 5.61 0.04
N HIS A 57 6.89 5.86 -0.83
CA HIS A 57 5.48 5.88 -0.48
C HIS A 57 4.71 4.97 -1.45
N LEU A 58 4.09 3.94 -0.91
CA LEU A 58 3.20 3.06 -1.64
C LEU A 58 1.76 3.43 -1.31
N MET A 59 0.94 3.64 -2.33
CA MET A 59 -0.51 3.79 -2.20
C MET A 59 -1.18 2.58 -2.80
N MET A 60 -2.13 2.00 -2.07
CA MET A 60 -2.95 0.87 -2.53
C MET A 60 -4.41 1.26 -2.45
N GLU A 61 -5.13 1.13 -3.55
CA GLU A 61 -6.52 1.56 -3.69
C GLU A 61 -7.46 0.38 -3.57
N PHE A 62 -8.44 0.51 -2.68
CA PHE A 62 -9.49 -0.48 -2.47
C PHE A 62 -10.86 0.16 -2.67
N THR A 63 -11.84 -0.63 -3.14
CA THR A 63 -13.23 -0.14 -3.29
C THR A 63 -13.85 0.24 -1.96
N GLY A 64 -13.43 -0.42 -0.88
CA GLY A 64 -13.91 -0.20 0.47
C GLY A 64 -13.24 -1.15 1.45
N MET A 65 -13.68 -1.09 2.71
CA MET A 65 -13.09 -1.89 3.79
C MET A 65 -13.25 -3.39 3.58
N ALA A 66 -14.30 -3.82 2.91
CA ALA A 66 -14.52 -5.25 2.65
C ALA A 66 -13.43 -5.83 1.76
N GLN A 67 -13.05 -5.13 0.69
CA GLN A 67 -11.98 -5.57 -0.20
C GLN A 67 -10.62 -5.52 0.53
N LEU A 68 -10.37 -4.47 1.30
CA LEU A 68 -9.16 -4.34 2.08
C LEU A 68 -9.00 -5.48 3.09
N ASP A 69 -10.07 -5.79 3.82
CA ASP A 69 -10.09 -6.90 4.78
C ASP A 69 -9.83 -8.24 4.10
N GLN A 70 -10.48 -8.48 2.95
CA GLN A 70 -10.27 -9.69 2.15
C GLN A 70 -8.80 -9.83 1.73
N THR A 71 -8.18 -8.74 1.30
CA THR A 71 -6.79 -8.72 0.88
C THR A 71 -5.85 -9.02 2.04
N PHE A 72 -6.07 -8.40 3.19
CA PHE A 72 -5.24 -8.62 4.37
C PHE A 72 -5.40 -10.04 4.90
N ASN A 73 -6.61 -10.60 4.86
CA ASN A 73 -6.84 -11.99 5.23
C ASN A 73 -6.09 -12.94 4.29
N ARG A 74 -6.08 -12.65 2.99
CA ARG A 74 -5.36 -13.45 2.00
C ARG A 74 -3.85 -13.41 2.25
N VAL A 75 -3.27 -12.23 2.44
CA VAL A 75 -1.85 -12.06 2.73
C VAL A 75 -1.52 -12.67 4.10
N GLY A 76 -2.33 -12.43 5.12
CA GLY A 76 -2.14 -12.93 6.46
C GLY A 76 -2.29 -14.45 6.58
N SER A 77 -2.96 -15.10 5.62
CA SER A 77 -3.08 -16.57 5.59
C SER A 77 -1.76 -17.25 5.25
N ARG A 78 -0.79 -16.51 4.73
CA ARG A 78 0.53 -17.00 4.30
C ARG A 78 0.46 -18.19 3.35
N ARG A 79 -0.54 -18.18 2.46
CA ARG A 79 -0.72 -19.21 1.44
C ARG A 79 0.02 -18.84 0.16
N GLU A 80 0.59 -19.86 -0.49
CA GLU A 80 1.18 -19.68 -1.80
C GLU A 80 0.11 -19.42 -2.88
N PRO A 81 0.41 -18.66 -3.94
CA PRO A 81 1.69 -18.03 -4.24
C PRO A 81 1.89 -16.67 -3.53
N VAL A 82 0.90 -16.15 -2.83
CA VAL A 82 0.93 -14.83 -2.20
C VAL A 82 2.06 -14.72 -1.17
N GLU A 83 2.30 -15.77 -0.38
CA GLU A 83 3.34 -15.76 0.65
C GLU A 83 4.73 -15.55 0.06
N THR A 84 5.07 -16.23 -1.02
CA THR A 84 6.38 -16.08 -1.66
C THR A 84 6.59 -14.65 -2.16
N VAL A 85 5.60 -14.09 -2.82
CA VAL A 85 5.69 -12.73 -3.38
C VAL A 85 5.74 -11.70 -2.25
N HIS A 86 4.90 -11.84 -1.23
CA HIS A 86 4.87 -10.95 -0.06
C HIS A 86 6.21 -10.93 0.66
N PHE A 87 6.79 -12.10 0.94
CA PHE A 87 8.10 -12.20 1.58
C PHE A 87 9.20 -11.58 0.71
N GLY A 88 9.13 -11.80 -0.60
CA GLY A 88 10.09 -11.26 -1.55
C GLY A 88 10.13 -9.73 -1.55
N VAL A 89 9.03 -9.06 -1.21
CA VAL A 89 8.97 -7.60 -1.08
C VAL A 89 9.28 -7.17 0.34
N ASN A 90 8.60 -7.77 1.31
CA ASN A 90 8.63 -7.32 2.70
C ASN A 90 10.02 -7.46 3.34
N SER A 91 10.82 -8.43 2.90
CA SER A 91 12.18 -8.63 3.36
C SER A 91 13.16 -7.53 2.92
N LEU A 92 12.78 -6.70 1.95
CA LEU A 92 13.65 -5.66 1.37
C LEU A 92 13.49 -4.29 2.03
N VAL A 93 12.47 -4.11 2.87
CA VAL A 93 12.11 -2.80 3.43
C VAL A 93 12.31 -2.75 4.94
N GLN A 94 12.45 -1.52 5.44
CA GLN A 94 12.59 -1.22 6.87
C GLN A 94 11.93 0.12 7.18
N ASN A 95 11.77 0.43 8.47
CA ASN A 95 11.20 1.70 8.95
C ASN A 95 9.79 1.95 8.37
N VAL A 96 8.96 0.93 8.36
CA VAL A 96 7.65 0.98 7.73
C VAL A 96 6.66 1.70 8.63
N GLN A 97 5.90 2.64 8.05
CA GLN A 97 4.79 3.33 8.71
C GLN A 97 3.57 3.25 7.80
N PHE A 98 2.39 3.19 8.42
CA PHE A 98 1.14 2.99 7.69
C PHE A 98 0.13 4.05 8.01
N ALA A 99 -0.77 4.33 7.05
CA ALA A 99 -1.95 5.15 7.26
C ALA A 99 -3.08 4.70 6.34
N LEU A 100 -4.31 4.84 6.81
CA LEU A 100 -5.50 4.54 6.04
C LEU A 100 -6.29 5.82 5.82
N TYR A 101 -6.57 6.14 4.57
CA TYR A 101 -7.34 7.31 4.16
C TYR A 101 -8.52 6.87 3.33
N ARG A 102 -9.57 7.69 3.36
CA ARG A 102 -10.74 7.49 2.50
C ARG A 102 -11.00 8.77 1.74
N ASP A 103 -11.47 8.64 0.50
CA ASP A 103 -11.92 9.78 -0.28
C ASP A 103 -12.99 10.56 0.48
N PHE A 104 -12.91 11.88 0.43
CA PHE A 104 -13.88 12.77 1.07
C PHE A 104 -14.48 13.71 0.02
N PRO A 105 -15.80 13.94 0.06
CA PRO A 105 -16.76 13.35 0.98
C PRO A 105 -17.06 11.89 0.63
N ASP A 106 -17.22 11.05 1.66
CA ASP A 106 -17.63 9.67 1.44
C ASP A 106 -19.13 9.57 1.20
N SER A 107 -19.56 8.40 0.71
CA SER A 107 -20.92 8.20 0.21
C SER A 107 -22.02 8.35 1.29
N VAL A 108 -21.64 8.27 2.57
CA VAL A 108 -22.60 8.40 3.67
C VAL A 108 -22.76 9.84 4.16
N ARG A 109 -21.97 10.78 3.61
CA ARG A 109 -22.06 12.19 3.99
C ARG A 109 -23.06 12.92 3.12
N HIS A 110 -23.88 13.73 3.75
CA HIS A 110 -24.85 14.59 3.09
C HIS A 110 -24.69 16.02 3.53
N ARG A 111 -24.93 16.97 2.62
CA ARG A 111 -24.89 18.39 2.96
C ARG A 111 -25.93 18.73 4.00
N GLY A 112 -25.54 19.48 5.02
CA GLY A 112 -26.43 19.85 6.13
C GLY A 112 -26.47 18.84 7.26
N GLU A 113 -25.79 17.70 7.11
CA GLU A 113 -25.72 16.64 8.13
C GLU A 113 -24.30 16.44 8.65
N GLU A 114 -23.42 17.42 8.43
CA GLU A 114 -22.03 17.34 8.86
C GLU A 114 -21.95 17.27 10.38
N LYS A 115 -21.39 16.18 10.89
CA LYS A 115 -21.16 15.95 12.31
C LYS A 115 -19.72 15.58 12.56
N PHE A 116 -19.18 16.06 13.63
CA PHE A 116 -17.78 15.83 14.01
C PHE A 116 -17.69 15.17 15.37
#